data_b87eac74dd013eac12bcb087b59535e5
#
_entry.id   b87eac74dd013eac12bcb087b59535e5
#
_cell.length_a   1.000
_cell.length_b   1.000
_cell.length_c   1.000
_cell.angle_alpha   90.00
_cell.angle_beta   90.00
_cell.angle_gamma   90.00
#
_symmetry.space_group_name_H-M   'P 1'
#
loop_
_entity.id
_entity.type
_entity.pdbx_description
1 polymer ?
#
loop_
_entity_poly.entity_id
_entity_poly.type
_entity_poly.pdbx_seq_one_letter_code
_entity_poly.pdbx_strand_id
1 'polypeptide(L)'
;KAGNQENLKLHDKSLKELCEQLSISIATGRNWVKLGKITPQYIKNGMPYFDEKHIAIIENEIRSEKNVALKSRRNKKYVSGNALYRSYVSQNCKNLTVLQKLLSEITWEQILLTTDVISYFVADCALQLFGQKPLFFQYLQGKISIGKYDILLDALIGDRQRAMDFCQKYPAFFSHEYIWEPGEDILGLIYLSCKNMGSRKARGSYYTPTKVVKKLISHLDIEHIGKVLDPCCGTGNFLLQLPESVDLADIYGTDTDAVSIRIARLNMALKYPDADVEEICEHITEKNFLTEYDRTGFDTILGNPPWGY
;
A
#
# COMPACT_ATOMS: atom_id res chain seq x y z
N LYS A 1 21.53 33.20 30.95
CA LYS A 1 22.09 32.18 30.02
C LYS A 1 21.15 32.14 28.86
N ALA A 2 21.57 32.78 27.75
CA ALA A 2 20.79 33.06 26.58
C ALA A 2 20.50 31.75 25.81
N GLY A 3 19.22 31.47 25.56
CA GLY A 3 18.83 30.51 24.58
C GLY A 3 19.00 31.09 23.17
N ASN A 4 19.74 30.43 22.32
CA ASN A 4 19.83 30.75 20.90
C ASN A 4 18.44 30.60 20.27
N GLN A 5 17.73 31.70 20.13
CA GLN A 5 16.67 31.81 19.13
C GLN A 5 17.40 32.04 17.79
N GLU A 6 17.60 31.00 17.02
CA GLU A 6 18.00 31.12 15.64
C GLU A 6 16.92 31.90 14.89
N ASN A 7 17.26 33.13 14.55
CA ASN A 7 16.45 34.01 13.72
C ASN A 7 16.28 33.36 12.35
N LEU A 8 15.07 32.91 12.04
CA LEU A 8 14.67 32.66 10.66
C LEU A 8 14.93 33.97 9.89
N LYS A 9 15.84 33.93 8.94
CA LYS A 9 15.95 35.01 7.98
C LYS A 9 14.68 35.04 7.14
N LEU A 10 14.09 36.20 6.95
CA LEU A 10 12.76 36.40 6.31
C LEU A 10 12.64 35.83 4.88
N HIS A 11 13.68 35.22 4.33
CA HIS A 11 13.80 34.78 2.94
C HIS A 11 14.22 33.30 2.77
N ASP A 12 14.30 32.55 3.86
CA ASP A 12 14.68 31.14 3.74
C ASP A 12 13.44 30.29 3.32
N LYS A 13 13.59 29.51 2.27
CA LYS A 13 12.52 28.66 1.71
C LYS A 13 12.63 27.23 2.23
N SER A 14 11.48 26.67 2.54
CA SER A 14 11.35 25.24 2.83
C SER A 14 11.62 24.40 1.58
N LEU A 15 11.91 23.12 1.76
CA LEU A 15 12.06 22.20 0.64
C LEU A 15 10.84 22.19 -0.28
N LYS A 16 9.64 22.40 0.25
CA LYS A 16 8.41 22.47 -0.54
C LYS A 16 8.44 23.67 -1.48
N GLU A 17 8.72 24.85 -0.96
CA GLU A 17 8.80 26.08 -1.74
C GLU A 17 9.93 26.03 -2.77
N LEU A 18 11.09 25.43 -2.41
CA LEU A 18 12.16 25.14 -3.36
C LEU A 18 11.69 24.24 -4.51
N CYS A 19 11.00 23.16 -4.21
CA CYS A 19 10.51 22.24 -5.24
C CYS A 19 9.48 22.88 -6.16
N GLU A 20 8.59 23.72 -5.62
CA GLU A 20 7.60 24.48 -6.39
C GLU A 20 8.32 25.47 -7.34
N GLN A 21 9.31 26.21 -6.86
CA GLN A 21 10.09 27.15 -7.66
C GLN A 21 10.88 26.47 -8.78
N LEU A 22 11.46 25.30 -8.50
CA LEU A 22 12.23 24.52 -9.47
C LEU A 22 11.33 23.66 -10.40
N SER A 23 10.02 23.69 -10.23
CA SER A 23 9.07 22.86 -10.95
C SER A 23 9.41 21.36 -10.89
N ILE A 24 9.89 20.90 -9.74
CA ILE A 24 10.19 19.48 -9.48
C ILE A 24 9.27 18.92 -8.40
N SER A 25 9.14 17.60 -8.35
CA SER A 25 8.39 16.96 -7.29
C SER A 25 9.12 17.04 -5.95
N ILE A 26 8.37 17.09 -4.85
CA ILE A 26 8.94 17.03 -3.49
C ILE A 26 9.78 15.76 -3.29
N ALA A 27 9.35 14.63 -3.87
CA ALA A 27 10.11 13.39 -3.85
C ALA A 27 11.48 13.52 -4.53
N THR A 28 11.56 14.27 -5.63
CA THR A 28 12.82 14.59 -6.30
C THR A 28 13.72 15.45 -5.41
N GLY A 29 13.16 16.51 -4.83
CA GLY A 29 13.91 17.41 -3.93
C GLY A 29 14.48 16.67 -2.71
N ARG A 30 13.68 15.81 -2.09
CA ARG A 30 14.14 14.98 -0.96
C ARG A 30 15.22 14.00 -1.33
N ASN A 31 15.09 13.37 -2.49
CA ASN A 31 16.12 12.47 -3.00
C ASN A 31 17.43 13.22 -3.27
N TRP A 32 17.35 14.46 -3.75
CA TRP A 32 18.54 15.32 -3.94
C TRP A 32 19.21 15.67 -2.61
N VAL A 33 18.43 16.00 -1.58
CA VAL A 33 18.96 16.22 -0.21
C VAL A 33 19.60 14.94 0.31
N LYS A 34 18.91 13.80 0.22
CA LYS A 34 19.41 12.51 0.70
C LYS A 34 20.69 12.06 0.00
N LEU A 35 20.83 12.37 -1.28
CA LEU A 35 22.01 12.03 -2.08
C LEU A 35 23.12 13.10 -1.99
N GLY A 36 22.95 14.15 -1.18
CA GLY A 36 23.90 15.25 -1.06
C GLY A 36 24.05 16.10 -2.33
N LYS A 37 23.09 16.02 -3.26
CA LYS A 37 23.08 16.83 -4.49
C LYS A 37 22.74 18.30 -4.22
N ILE A 38 21.89 18.51 -3.23
CA ILE A 38 21.61 19.83 -2.63
C ILE A 38 21.74 19.71 -1.12
N THR A 39 22.37 20.69 -0.50
CA THR A 39 22.60 20.71 0.96
C THR A 39 21.76 21.81 1.58
N PRO A 40 20.84 21.49 2.52
CA PRO A 40 20.08 22.51 3.21
C PRO A 40 20.99 23.33 4.14
N GLN A 41 20.65 24.60 4.33
CA GLN A 41 21.34 25.49 5.25
C GLN A 41 21.17 25.03 6.69
N TYR A 42 19.95 24.65 7.05
CA TYR A 42 19.62 24.10 8.36
C TYR A 42 18.35 23.24 8.27
N ILE A 43 18.12 22.46 9.32
CA ILE A 43 16.91 21.64 9.49
C ILE A 43 16.16 22.17 10.71
N LYS A 44 14.89 22.51 10.54
CA LYS A 44 13.99 22.93 11.62
C LYS A 44 12.76 22.03 11.64
N ASN A 45 12.47 21.43 12.80
CA ASN A 45 11.37 20.46 12.96
C ASN A 45 11.38 19.35 11.91
N GLY A 46 12.58 18.84 11.57
CA GLY A 46 12.75 17.81 10.56
C GLY A 46 12.63 18.28 9.10
N MET A 47 12.37 19.57 8.87
CA MET A 47 12.28 20.15 7.53
C MET A 47 13.56 20.89 7.12
N PRO A 48 14.09 20.62 5.92
CA PRO A 48 15.23 21.33 5.38
C PRO A 48 14.83 22.71 4.82
N TYR A 49 15.70 23.69 5.06
CA TYR A 49 15.57 25.08 4.60
C TYR A 49 16.78 25.52 3.79
N PHE A 50 16.52 26.39 2.82
CA PHE A 50 17.49 26.88 1.84
C PHE A 50 17.40 28.39 1.74
N ASP A 51 18.55 29.10 1.69
CA ASP A 51 18.58 30.52 1.42
C ASP A 51 18.41 30.85 -0.08
N GLU A 52 17.99 32.08 -0.39
CA GLU A 52 17.75 32.50 -1.77
C GLU A 52 19.01 32.44 -2.66
N LYS A 53 20.18 32.68 -2.10
CA LYS A 53 21.44 32.61 -2.87
C LYS A 53 21.73 31.19 -3.31
N HIS A 54 21.52 30.23 -2.42
CA HIS A 54 21.72 28.81 -2.72
C HIS A 54 20.69 28.29 -3.74
N ILE A 55 19.47 28.75 -3.62
CA ILE A 55 18.39 28.41 -4.59
C ILE A 55 18.74 28.93 -5.98
N ALA A 56 19.22 30.18 -6.08
CA ALA A 56 19.66 30.78 -7.35
C ALA A 56 20.81 29.99 -8.01
N ILE A 57 21.74 29.45 -7.20
CA ILE A 57 22.81 28.58 -7.69
C ILE A 57 22.22 27.28 -8.26
N ILE A 58 21.35 26.64 -7.52
CA ILE A 58 20.69 25.38 -7.96
C ILE A 58 19.90 25.60 -9.26
N GLU A 59 19.14 26.72 -9.35
CA GLU A 59 18.42 27.08 -10.58
C GLU A 59 19.35 27.26 -11.78
N ASN A 60 20.45 27.95 -11.57
CA ASN A 60 21.42 28.20 -12.62
C ASN A 60 22.14 26.93 -13.08
N GLU A 61 22.44 26.02 -12.15
CA GLU A 61 23.01 24.70 -12.45
C GLU A 61 22.05 23.83 -13.25
N ILE A 62 20.74 23.88 -12.94
CA ILE A 62 19.71 23.15 -13.68
C ILE A 62 19.54 23.72 -15.09
N ARG A 63 19.49 25.06 -15.22
CA ARG A 63 19.30 25.76 -16.51
C ARG A 63 20.51 25.64 -17.44
N SER A 64 21.72 25.73 -16.88
CA SER A 64 22.97 25.77 -17.65
C SER A 64 23.40 24.43 -18.20
N GLU A 65 22.63 23.35 -17.96
CA GLU A 65 22.96 21.97 -18.34
C GLU A 65 24.31 21.44 -17.82
N LYS A 66 25.01 22.20 -16.99
CA LYS A 66 26.35 21.85 -16.50
C LYS A 66 26.36 20.77 -15.43
N ASN A 67 25.26 20.59 -14.69
CA ASN A 67 25.18 19.59 -13.64
C ASN A 67 24.38 18.35 -14.09
N VAL A 68 25.08 17.40 -14.70
CA VAL A 68 24.51 16.11 -15.14
C VAL A 68 23.90 15.32 -13.97
N ALA A 69 24.35 15.59 -12.73
CA ALA A 69 23.85 14.96 -11.53
C ALA A 69 22.40 15.37 -11.19
N LEU A 70 22.00 16.59 -11.55
CA LEU A 70 20.63 17.09 -11.37
C LEU A 70 19.71 16.69 -12.53
N LYS A 71 20.24 16.32 -13.70
CA LYS A 71 19.54 15.82 -14.88
C LYS A 71 19.25 14.32 -14.82
N SER A 72 18.64 13.83 -13.80
CA SER A 72 18.16 12.46 -13.82
C SER A 72 16.92 12.33 -14.70
N ARG A 73 17.10 11.88 -15.95
CA ARG A 73 16.02 11.64 -16.94
C ARG A 73 14.95 10.64 -16.49
N ARG A 74 15.13 9.98 -15.33
CA ARG A 74 14.28 8.87 -14.89
C ARG A 74 13.29 9.24 -13.80
N ASN A 75 13.33 10.46 -13.26
CA ASN A 75 12.48 10.86 -12.14
C ASN A 75 11.11 11.43 -12.54
N LYS A 76 10.74 11.40 -13.82
CA LYS A 76 9.41 11.88 -14.28
C LYS A 76 8.22 11.00 -13.84
N LYS A 77 8.42 9.88 -13.14
CA LYS A 77 7.36 8.90 -12.86
C LYS A 77 6.90 8.78 -11.40
N TYR A 78 7.47 9.50 -10.47
CA TYR A 78 7.08 9.39 -9.06
C TYR A 78 6.57 10.72 -8.49
N VAL A 79 5.54 11.25 -9.13
CA VAL A 79 4.58 12.12 -8.46
C VAL A 79 3.70 11.19 -7.61
N SER A 80 3.42 11.54 -6.36
CA SER A 80 2.59 10.75 -5.44
C SER A 80 1.26 10.25 -6.06
N GLY A 81 0.74 10.91 -7.09
CA GLY A 81 -0.42 10.49 -7.86
C GLY A 81 -0.20 9.28 -8.78
N ASN A 82 1.05 8.89 -9.09
CA ASN A 82 1.35 7.75 -9.97
C ASN A 82 1.64 6.44 -9.21
N ALA A 83 1.83 6.49 -7.89
CA ALA A 83 2.00 5.30 -7.07
C ALA A 83 0.66 4.63 -6.78
N LEU A 84 -0.41 5.40 -6.72
CA LEU A 84 -1.76 4.88 -6.51
C LEU A 84 -2.24 4.10 -7.74
N TYR A 85 -2.47 2.82 -7.57
CA TYR A 85 -2.93 1.94 -8.64
C TYR A 85 -4.44 2.07 -8.86
N ARG A 86 -4.87 3.25 -9.32
CA ARG A 86 -6.30 3.64 -9.43
C ARG A 86 -7.15 2.68 -10.26
N SER A 87 -6.57 2.07 -11.29
CA SER A 87 -7.29 1.13 -12.15
C SER A 87 -7.61 -0.21 -11.49
N TYR A 88 -7.01 -0.48 -10.33
CA TYR A 88 -7.21 -1.73 -9.60
C TYR A 88 -8.60 -1.84 -8.99
N VAL A 89 -9.17 -0.73 -8.55
CA VAL A 89 -10.52 -0.63 -7.98
C VAL A 89 -11.44 0.15 -8.91
N SER A 90 -12.73 0.23 -8.57
CA SER A 90 -13.69 1.04 -9.35
C SER A 90 -13.32 2.52 -9.30
N GLN A 91 -13.65 3.25 -10.36
CA GLN A 91 -13.38 4.69 -10.45
C GLN A 91 -14.08 5.50 -9.34
N ASN A 92 -15.20 5.00 -8.84
CA ASN A 92 -16.02 5.64 -7.81
C ASN A 92 -15.66 5.17 -6.39
N CYS A 93 -14.59 4.38 -6.22
CA CYS A 93 -14.16 3.93 -4.90
C CYS A 93 -13.86 5.12 -3.99
N LYS A 94 -14.59 5.20 -2.88
CA LYS A 94 -14.53 6.32 -1.93
C LYS A 94 -13.18 6.41 -1.22
N ASN A 95 -12.49 5.29 -1.09
CA ASN A 95 -11.19 5.22 -0.43
C ASN A 95 -10.02 5.76 -1.27
N LEU A 96 -10.20 6.02 -2.56
CA LEU A 96 -9.12 6.52 -3.43
C LEU A 96 -8.50 7.83 -2.93
N THR A 97 -9.33 8.76 -2.45
CA THR A 97 -8.86 10.06 -1.92
C THR A 97 -8.05 9.88 -0.63
N VAL A 98 -8.52 9.01 0.27
CA VAL A 98 -7.84 8.68 1.53
C VAL A 98 -6.48 8.05 1.25
N LEU A 99 -6.43 7.08 0.33
CA LEU A 99 -5.18 6.42 -0.06
C LEU A 99 -4.21 7.37 -0.74
N GLN A 100 -4.69 8.27 -1.58
CA GLN A 100 -3.82 9.29 -2.19
C GLN A 100 -3.19 10.18 -1.11
N LYS A 101 -3.94 10.53 -0.07
CA LYS A 101 -3.43 11.30 1.07
C LYS A 101 -2.36 10.51 1.83
N LEU A 102 -2.63 9.25 2.18
CA LEU A 102 -1.67 8.37 2.84
C LEU A 102 -0.36 8.26 2.04
N LEU A 103 -0.43 7.99 0.73
CA LEU A 103 0.77 7.87 -0.12
C LEU A 103 1.56 9.20 -0.22
N SER A 104 0.85 10.33 -0.21
CA SER A 104 1.48 11.65 -0.18
C SER A 104 2.22 11.89 1.14
N GLU A 105 1.64 11.52 2.27
CA GLU A 105 2.24 11.63 3.59
C GLU A 105 3.45 10.69 3.73
N ILE A 106 3.35 9.44 3.26
CA ILE A 106 4.48 8.49 3.21
C ILE A 106 5.65 9.11 2.43
N THR A 107 5.36 9.74 1.29
CA THR A 107 6.36 10.43 0.49
C THR A 107 6.95 11.62 1.23
N TRP A 108 6.10 12.40 1.88
CA TRP A 108 6.49 13.58 2.64
C TRP A 108 7.41 13.23 3.81
N GLU A 109 7.06 12.24 4.62
CA GLU A 109 7.83 11.79 5.78
C GLU A 109 9.04 10.93 5.39
N GLN A 110 9.25 10.65 4.11
CA GLN A 110 10.31 9.77 3.60
C GLN A 110 10.34 8.39 4.27
N ILE A 111 9.18 7.82 4.51
CA ILE A 111 9.08 6.52 5.16
C ILE A 111 9.74 5.44 4.29
N LEU A 112 10.61 4.66 4.91
CA LEU A 112 11.12 3.45 4.28
C LEU A 112 10.02 2.39 4.31
N LEU A 113 9.46 2.08 3.14
CA LEU A 113 8.43 1.06 3.00
C LEU A 113 9.05 -0.33 3.03
N THR A 114 9.19 -0.87 4.24
CA THR A 114 9.47 -2.29 4.47
C THR A 114 8.17 -3.09 4.38
N THR A 115 8.29 -4.40 4.26
CA THR A 115 7.12 -5.31 4.31
C THR A 115 6.30 -5.10 5.58
N ASP A 116 6.96 -4.95 6.74
CA ASP A 116 6.29 -4.73 8.02
C ASP A 116 5.50 -3.41 8.03
N VAL A 117 6.12 -2.31 7.58
CA VAL A 117 5.46 -1.00 7.54
C VAL A 117 4.23 -1.00 6.61
N ILE A 118 4.35 -1.63 5.45
CA ILE A 118 3.21 -1.80 4.54
C ILE A 118 2.11 -2.62 5.21
N SER A 119 2.47 -3.69 5.91
CA SER A 119 1.52 -4.51 6.65
C SER A 119 0.79 -3.73 7.75
N TYR A 120 1.44 -2.78 8.41
CA TYR A 120 0.78 -1.93 9.41
C TYR A 120 -0.30 -1.03 8.80
N PHE A 121 -0.05 -0.44 7.62
CA PHE A 121 -1.06 0.36 6.93
C PHE A 121 -2.25 -0.49 6.47
N VAL A 122 -1.97 -1.69 5.96
CA VAL A 122 -3.04 -2.63 5.57
C VAL A 122 -3.83 -3.09 6.79
N ALA A 123 -3.15 -3.38 7.91
CA ALA A 123 -3.79 -3.84 9.14
C ALA A 123 -4.68 -2.75 9.78
N ASP A 124 -4.25 -1.49 9.77
CA ASP A 124 -5.09 -0.38 10.21
C ASP A 124 -6.38 -0.27 9.36
N CYS A 125 -6.24 -0.34 8.05
CA CYS A 125 -7.39 -0.36 7.16
C CYS A 125 -8.30 -1.56 7.44
N ALA A 126 -7.75 -2.78 7.55
CA ALA A 126 -8.52 -3.98 7.82
C ALA A 126 -9.29 -3.87 9.14
N LEU A 127 -8.66 -3.39 10.21
CA LEU A 127 -9.31 -3.15 11.50
C LEU A 127 -10.57 -2.28 11.34
N GLN A 128 -10.48 -1.23 10.54
CA GLN A 128 -11.60 -0.32 10.30
C GLN A 128 -12.69 -0.97 9.45
N LEU A 129 -12.32 -1.78 8.43
CA LEU A 129 -13.29 -2.50 7.60
C LEU A 129 -14.08 -3.56 8.40
N PHE A 130 -13.53 -4.08 9.50
CA PHE A 130 -14.26 -4.91 10.47
C PHE A 130 -15.16 -4.09 11.43
N GLY A 131 -15.44 -2.85 11.13
CA GLY A 131 -16.39 -2.00 11.86
C GLY A 131 -15.79 -1.20 13.02
N GLN A 132 -14.46 -1.18 13.13
CA GLN A 132 -13.79 -0.35 14.10
C GLN A 132 -13.57 1.07 13.57
N LYS A 133 -13.25 2.01 14.48
CA LYS A 133 -12.74 3.33 14.12
C LYS A 133 -11.23 3.25 13.89
N PRO A 134 -10.54 4.35 13.49
CA PRO A 134 -9.09 4.38 13.39
C PRO A 134 -8.44 4.28 14.78
N LEU A 135 -8.43 3.09 15.35
CA LEU A 135 -7.98 2.76 16.70
C LEU A 135 -6.84 1.72 16.67
N PHE A 136 -5.98 1.77 15.65
CA PHE A 136 -4.94 0.77 15.45
C PHE A 136 -4.00 0.65 16.66
N PHE A 137 -3.60 1.78 17.26
CA PHE A 137 -2.75 1.75 18.45
C PHE A 137 -3.43 1.06 19.64
N GLN A 138 -4.75 1.30 19.85
CA GLN A 138 -5.52 0.64 20.88
C GLN A 138 -5.66 -0.87 20.63
N TYR A 139 -5.78 -1.27 19.37
CA TYR A 139 -5.74 -2.69 19.00
C TYR A 139 -4.40 -3.33 19.36
N LEU A 140 -3.29 -2.67 19.03
CA LEU A 140 -1.94 -3.15 19.37
C LEU A 140 -1.73 -3.27 20.89
N GLN A 141 -2.39 -2.40 21.68
CA GLN A 141 -2.39 -2.48 23.14
C GLN A 141 -3.32 -3.57 23.71
N GLY A 142 -4.08 -4.28 22.87
CA GLY A 142 -5.06 -5.27 23.33
C GLY A 142 -6.32 -4.69 23.94
N LYS A 143 -6.61 -3.40 23.74
CA LYS A 143 -7.79 -2.71 24.28
C LYS A 143 -9.06 -2.91 23.46
N ILE A 144 -8.91 -3.29 22.21
CA ILE A 144 -9.99 -3.61 21.26
C ILE A 144 -9.67 -4.89 20.50
N SER A 145 -10.71 -5.54 19.97
CA SER A 145 -10.65 -6.81 19.26
C SER A 145 -11.64 -6.82 18.11
N ILE A 146 -11.35 -7.59 17.09
CA ILE A 146 -12.27 -7.96 16.00
C ILE A 146 -12.74 -9.41 16.12
N GLY A 147 -12.71 -9.95 17.34
CA GLY A 147 -13.20 -11.29 17.67
C GLY A 147 -12.32 -12.40 17.10
N LYS A 148 -12.96 -13.43 16.53
CA LYS A 148 -12.26 -14.60 15.98
C LYS A 148 -11.20 -14.25 14.92
N TYR A 149 -11.31 -13.10 14.27
CA TYR A 149 -10.39 -12.67 13.20
C TYR A 149 -9.15 -11.95 13.71
N ASP A 150 -9.00 -11.73 15.01
CA ASP A 150 -7.77 -11.18 15.59
C ASP A 150 -6.53 -11.97 15.15
N ILE A 151 -6.63 -13.28 15.08
CA ILE A 151 -5.51 -14.14 14.67
C ILE A 151 -5.05 -13.85 13.23
N LEU A 152 -5.96 -13.52 12.31
CA LEU A 152 -5.62 -13.16 10.93
C LEU A 152 -4.94 -11.78 10.87
N LEU A 153 -5.45 -10.84 11.66
CA LEU A 153 -4.89 -9.50 11.72
C LEU A 153 -3.50 -9.51 12.38
N ASP A 154 -3.33 -10.25 13.46
CA ASP A 154 -2.05 -10.44 14.14
C ASP A 154 -1.01 -11.12 13.25
N ALA A 155 -1.42 -12.09 12.45
CA ALA A 155 -0.55 -12.73 11.47
C ALA A 155 -0.03 -11.73 10.42
N LEU A 156 -0.83 -10.73 10.04
CA LEU A 156 -0.40 -9.66 9.13
C LEU A 156 0.52 -8.66 9.82
N ILE A 157 0.22 -8.26 11.05
CA ILE A 157 1.01 -7.30 11.84
C ILE A 157 2.39 -7.86 12.18
N GLY A 158 2.47 -9.13 12.57
CA GLY A 158 3.69 -9.77 13.03
C GLY A 158 4.12 -9.26 14.41
N ASP A 159 5.20 -8.51 14.50
CA ASP A 159 5.72 -8.00 15.77
C ASP A 159 4.92 -6.79 16.27
N ARG A 160 4.08 -7.03 17.28
CA ARG A 160 3.23 -5.98 17.88
C ARG A 160 4.03 -4.83 18.50
N GLN A 161 5.18 -5.12 19.11
CA GLN A 161 5.97 -4.06 19.74
C GLN A 161 6.56 -3.12 18.69
N ARG A 162 7.09 -3.65 17.61
CA ARG A 162 7.58 -2.84 16.48
C ARG A 162 6.48 -2.02 15.84
N ALA A 163 5.28 -2.61 15.72
CA ALA A 163 4.11 -1.89 15.21
C ALA A 163 3.70 -0.75 16.15
N MET A 164 3.70 -0.96 17.47
CA MET A 164 3.43 0.09 18.46
C MET A 164 4.46 1.23 18.38
N ASP A 165 5.74 0.89 18.32
CA ASP A 165 6.83 1.87 18.22
C ASP A 165 6.68 2.73 16.95
N PHE A 166 6.35 2.10 15.82
CA PHE A 166 6.09 2.80 14.57
C PHE A 166 4.85 3.71 14.65
N CYS A 167 3.76 3.20 15.22
CA CYS A 167 2.52 3.95 15.39
C CYS A 167 2.70 5.17 16.31
N GLN A 168 3.45 5.03 17.40
CA GLN A 168 3.79 6.13 18.30
C GLN A 168 4.64 7.20 17.62
N LYS A 169 5.59 6.77 16.79
CA LYS A 169 6.47 7.68 16.04
C LYS A 169 5.74 8.45 14.94
N TYR A 170 4.75 7.82 14.32
CA TYR A 170 4.03 8.34 13.16
C TYR A 170 2.50 8.21 13.29
N PRO A 171 1.89 8.82 14.33
CA PRO A 171 0.47 8.62 14.62
C PRO A 171 -0.47 9.14 13.51
N ALA A 172 -0.03 10.12 12.73
CA ALA A 172 -0.83 10.71 11.65
C ALA A 172 -1.24 9.68 10.57
N PHE A 173 -0.38 8.69 10.29
CA PHE A 173 -0.70 7.65 9.30
C PHE A 173 -1.88 6.76 9.71
N PHE A 174 -2.18 6.67 11.01
CA PHE A 174 -3.22 5.82 11.58
C PHE A 174 -4.47 6.61 12.00
N SER A 175 -4.62 7.82 11.46
CA SER A 175 -5.78 8.69 11.66
C SER A 175 -6.72 8.76 10.45
N HIS A 176 -6.38 8.08 9.37
CA HIS A 176 -7.20 8.02 8.17
C HIS A 176 -8.44 7.17 8.39
N GLU A 177 -9.57 7.57 7.82
CA GLU A 177 -10.83 6.83 7.91
C GLU A 177 -11.10 6.09 6.60
N TYR A 178 -11.25 4.78 6.69
CA TYR A 178 -11.56 3.89 5.57
C TYR A 178 -13.02 3.45 5.63
N ILE A 179 -13.62 3.25 4.47
CA ILE A 179 -15.03 2.88 4.33
C ILE A 179 -15.08 1.49 3.69
N TRP A 180 -15.88 0.60 4.26
CA TRP A 180 -16.19 -0.69 3.63
C TRP A 180 -16.97 -0.48 2.34
N GLU A 181 -16.48 -1.05 1.25
CA GLU A 181 -17.13 -1.07 -0.06
C GLU A 181 -17.10 -2.51 -0.58
N PRO A 182 -18.27 -3.20 -0.64
CA PRO A 182 -18.33 -4.58 -1.09
C PRO A 182 -17.70 -4.79 -2.46
N GLY A 183 -16.86 -5.81 -2.59
CA GLY A 183 -16.19 -6.16 -3.83
C GLY A 183 -15.00 -5.26 -4.21
N GLU A 184 -14.66 -4.25 -3.40
CA GLU A 184 -13.45 -3.46 -3.60
C GLU A 184 -12.31 -4.00 -2.74
N ASP A 185 -11.21 -4.42 -3.36
CA ASP A 185 -10.01 -4.86 -2.65
C ASP A 185 -9.16 -3.67 -2.19
N ILE A 186 -9.63 -3.00 -1.13
CA ILE A 186 -8.93 -1.84 -0.56
C ILE A 186 -7.62 -2.25 0.11
N LEU A 187 -7.61 -3.40 0.78
CA LEU A 187 -6.41 -3.94 1.42
C LEU A 187 -5.31 -4.22 0.39
N GLY A 188 -5.67 -4.87 -0.70
CA GLY A 188 -4.78 -5.11 -1.84
C GLY A 188 -4.33 -3.81 -2.49
N LEU A 189 -5.21 -2.83 -2.64
CA LEU A 189 -4.85 -1.53 -3.23
C LEU A 189 -3.77 -0.80 -2.40
N ILE A 190 -3.86 -0.80 -1.07
CA ILE A 190 -2.82 -0.24 -0.19
C ILE A 190 -1.52 -0.99 -0.40
N TYR A 191 -1.56 -2.32 -0.30
CA TYR A 191 -0.38 -3.17 -0.45
C TYR A 191 0.34 -2.93 -1.76
N LEU A 192 -0.38 -2.96 -2.88
CA LEU A 192 0.16 -2.78 -4.22
C LEU A 192 0.73 -1.38 -4.44
N SER A 193 0.01 -0.35 -3.98
CA SER A 193 0.44 1.02 -4.13
C SER A 193 1.72 1.30 -3.35
N CYS A 194 1.81 0.82 -2.11
CA CYS A 194 3.00 0.95 -1.28
C CYS A 194 4.18 0.13 -1.83
N LYS A 195 3.92 -1.10 -2.30
CA LYS A 195 4.94 -1.96 -2.92
C LYS A 195 5.54 -1.31 -4.18
N ASN A 196 4.71 -0.67 -4.99
CA ASN A 196 5.15 0.07 -6.18
C ASN A 196 6.00 1.31 -5.82
N MET A 197 5.70 2.00 -4.71
CA MET A 197 6.53 3.10 -4.21
C MET A 197 7.91 2.62 -3.74
N GLY A 198 7.97 1.47 -3.08
CA GLY A 198 9.19 0.90 -2.49
C GLY A 198 10.14 0.24 -3.50
N SER A 199 9.64 -0.19 -4.65
CA SER A 199 10.43 -0.92 -5.63
C SER A 199 10.91 -0.04 -6.79
N ARG A 200 12.23 0.04 -7.01
CA ARG A 200 12.82 0.69 -8.20
C ARG A 200 12.56 -0.07 -9.51
N LYS A 201 12.13 -1.31 -9.42
CA LYS A 201 11.69 -2.16 -10.53
C LYS A 201 10.36 -2.77 -10.13
N ALA A 202 9.29 -2.37 -10.81
CA ALA A 202 8.08 -3.17 -10.82
C ALA A 202 8.48 -4.57 -11.35
N ARG A 203 8.74 -5.50 -10.44
CA ARG A 203 8.81 -6.91 -10.82
C ARG A 203 7.40 -7.25 -11.28
N GLY A 204 7.27 -7.83 -12.46
CA GLY A 204 6.06 -8.13 -13.22
C GLY A 204 4.88 -8.82 -12.52
N SER A 205 4.58 -8.39 -11.31
CA SER A 205 3.34 -8.75 -10.63
C SER A 205 2.23 -7.89 -11.26
N TYR A 206 1.57 -8.44 -12.26
CA TYR A 206 0.43 -7.81 -12.92
C TYR A 206 -0.82 -8.14 -12.11
N TYR A 207 -1.32 -7.14 -11.39
CA TYR A 207 -2.60 -7.27 -10.70
C TYR A 207 -3.73 -6.89 -11.64
N THR A 208 -4.74 -7.73 -11.68
CA THR A 208 -5.86 -7.55 -12.61
C THR A 208 -6.84 -6.53 -12.06
N PRO A 209 -7.15 -5.46 -12.81
CA PRO A 209 -8.15 -4.48 -12.38
C PRO A 209 -9.51 -5.12 -12.13
N THR A 210 -10.19 -4.70 -11.06
CA THR A 210 -11.50 -5.22 -10.66
C THR A 210 -12.53 -5.21 -11.80
N LYS A 211 -12.52 -4.16 -12.64
CA LYS A 211 -13.39 -4.08 -13.82
C LYS A 211 -13.17 -5.26 -14.80
N VAL A 212 -11.92 -5.66 -15.00
CA VAL A 212 -11.58 -6.79 -15.88
C VAL A 212 -12.02 -8.11 -15.24
N VAL A 213 -11.76 -8.27 -13.95
CA VAL A 213 -12.18 -9.47 -13.19
C VAL A 213 -13.70 -9.62 -13.25
N LYS A 214 -14.46 -8.55 -12.95
CA LYS A 214 -15.93 -8.56 -13.03
C LYS A 214 -16.43 -8.96 -14.42
N LYS A 215 -15.77 -8.45 -15.48
CA LYS A 215 -16.13 -8.82 -16.86
C LYS A 215 -15.86 -10.30 -17.12
N LEU A 216 -14.74 -10.86 -16.65
CA LEU A 216 -14.45 -12.29 -16.79
C LEU A 216 -15.48 -13.15 -16.07
N ILE A 217 -15.79 -12.82 -14.82
CA ILE A 217 -16.75 -13.55 -14.00
C ILE A 217 -18.17 -13.50 -14.60
N SER A 218 -18.56 -12.37 -15.22
CA SER A 218 -19.87 -12.26 -15.88
C SER A 218 -20.10 -13.22 -17.06
N HIS A 219 -19.03 -13.86 -17.54
CA HIS A 219 -19.11 -14.87 -18.59
C HIS A 219 -19.16 -16.31 -18.04
N LEU A 220 -19.04 -16.49 -16.72
CA LEU A 220 -19.11 -17.80 -16.08
C LEU A 220 -20.57 -18.22 -15.88
N ASP A 221 -20.83 -19.49 -16.01
CA ASP A 221 -22.08 -20.09 -15.56
C ASP A 221 -22.03 -20.29 -14.05
N ILE A 222 -22.56 -19.32 -13.32
CA ILE A 222 -22.49 -19.30 -11.86
C ILE A 222 -23.29 -20.43 -11.21
N GLU A 223 -24.38 -20.89 -11.84
CA GLU A 223 -25.20 -21.97 -11.30
C GLU A 223 -24.44 -23.31 -11.30
N HIS A 224 -23.47 -23.48 -12.19
CA HIS A 224 -22.65 -24.67 -12.34
C HIS A 224 -21.16 -24.42 -12.12
N ILE A 225 -20.81 -23.36 -11.39
CA ILE A 225 -19.41 -22.97 -11.20
C ILE A 225 -18.60 -24.01 -10.43
N GLY A 226 -19.24 -24.74 -9.50
CA GLY A 226 -18.62 -25.79 -8.69
C GLY A 226 -17.48 -25.26 -7.81
N LYS A 227 -16.48 -26.10 -7.59
CA LYS A 227 -15.28 -25.71 -6.83
C LYS A 227 -14.36 -24.86 -7.66
N VAL A 228 -14.05 -23.66 -7.14
CA VAL A 228 -13.25 -22.64 -7.81
C VAL A 228 -11.86 -22.57 -7.22
N LEU A 229 -10.85 -22.52 -8.09
CA LEU A 229 -9.46 -22.29 -7.69
C LEU A 229 -8.90 -21.06 -8.42
N ASP A 230 -8.26 -20.16 -7.66
CA ASP A 230 -7.31 -19.18 -8.19
C ASP A 230 -5.89 -19.61 -7.80
N PRO A 231 -5.09 -20.11 -8.76
CA PRO A 231 -3.75 -20.65 -8.48
C PRO A 231 -2.68 -19.56 -8.25
N CYS A 232 -3.02 -18.29 -8.43
CA CYS A 232 -2.13 -17.13 -8.24
C CYS A 232 -2.96 -15.97 -7.69
N CYS A 233 -3.63 -16.20 -6.54
CA CYS A 233 -4.73 -15.34 -6.10
C CYS A 233 -4.30 -13.95 -5.62
N GLY A 234 -3.01 -13.74 -5.35
CA GLY A 234 -2.53 -12.49 -4.80
C GLY A 234 -3.30 -12.12 -3.53
N THR A 235 -3.85 -10.92 -3.47
CA THR A 235 -4.70 -10.44 -2.36
C THR A 235 -6.15 -10.91 -2.44
N GLY A 236 -6.49 -11.76 -3.41
CA GLY A 236 -7.80 -12.39 -3.53
C GLY A 236 -8.83 -11.63 -4.37
N ASN A 237 -8.41 -10.71 -5.23
CA ASN A 237 -9.35 -9.88 -5.98
C ASN A 237 -10.32 -10.70 -6.88
N PHE A 238 -9.85 -11.76 -7.54
CA PHE A 238 -10.76 -12.65 -8.31
C PHE A 238 -11.79 -13.32 -7.41
N LEU A 239 -11.37 -13.81 -6.25
CA LEU A 239 -12.23 -14.47 -5.28
C LEU A 239 -13.26 -13.51 -4.66
N LEU A 240 -12.86 -12.24 -4.44
CA LEU A 240 -13.77 -11.19 -3.97
C LEU A 240 -14.90 -10.89 -4.97
N GLN A 241 -14.64 -11.02 -6.26
CA GLN A 241 -15.62 -10.70 -7.30
C GLN A 241 -16.61 -11.85 -7.59
N LEU A 242 -16.38 -13.05 -7.04
CA LEU A 242 -17.36 -14.13 -7.14
C LEU A 242 -18.68 -13.70 -6.46
N PRO A 243 -19.84 -14.02 -7.05
CA PRO A 243 -21.14 -13.73 -6.43
C PRO A 243 -21.26 -14.29 -5.01
N GLU A 244 -22.07 -13.64 -4.18
CA GLU A 244 -22.36 -14.09 -2.81
C GLU A 244 -23.03 -15.48 -2.75
N SER A 245 -23.62 -15.93 -3.86
CA SER A 245 -24.19 -17.27 -3.98
C SER A 245 -23.13 -18.39 -4.03
N VAL A 246 -21.86 -18.06 -4.27
CA VAL A 246 -20.76 -19.03 -4.20
C VAL A 246 -20.28 -19.12 -2.76
N ASP A 247 -20.42 -20.29 -2.16
CA ASP A 247 -20.02 -20.52 -0.77
C ASP A 247 -18.50 -20.55 -0.62
N LEU A 248 -17.99 -20.11 0.54
CA LEU A 248 -16.56 -20.21 0.84
C LEU A 248 -16.04 -21.64 0.77
N ALA A 249 -16.87 -22.62 1.12
CA ALA A 249 -16.55 -24.05 1.02
C ALA A 249 -16.09 -24.49 -0.39
N ASP A 250 -16.51 -23.76 -1.42
CA ASP A 250 -16.16 -24.02 -2.82
C ASP A 250 -15.08 -23.07 -3.37
N ILE A 251 -14.53 -22.18 -2.54
CA ILE A 251 -13.54 -21.17 -2.97
C ILE A 251 -12.15 -21.52 -2.44
N TYR A 252 -11.18 -21.60 -3.35
CA TYR A 252 -9.79 -21.91 -3.05
C TYR A 252 -8.84 -20.91 -3.74
N GLY A 253 -7.79 -20.52 -3.04
CA GLY A 253 -6.76 -19.67 -3.59
C GLY A 253 -5.37 -20.03 -3.06
N THR A 254 -4.36 -19.86 -3.88
CA THR A 254 -2.97 -20.02 -3.46
C THR A 254 -2.06 -18.97 -4.09
N ASP A 255 -1.01 -18.59 -3.39
CA ASP A 255 0.03 -17.69 -3.88
C ASP A 255 1.33 -17.95 -3.12
N THR A 256 2.45 -17.56 -3.69
CA THR A 256 3.77 -17.65 -3.06
C THR A 256 4.11 -16.43 -2.21
N ASP A 257 3.37 -15.34 -2.32
CA ASP A 257 3.57 -14.12 -1.53
C ASP A 257 2.81 -14.22 -0.20
N ALA A 258 3.54 -14.48 0.88
CA ALA A 258 2.99 -14.62 2.23
C ALA A 258 2.12 -13.43 2.66
N VAL A 259 2.50 -12.20 2.32
CA VAL A 259 1.72 -11.00 2.69
C VAL A 259 0.43 -10.94 1.90
N SER A 260 0.48 -11.22 0.59
CA SER A 260 -0.72 -11.30 -0.24
C SER A 260 -1.72 -12.33 0.29
N ILE A 261 -1.25 -13.49 0.72
CA ILE A 261 -2.12 -14.53 1.31
C ILE A 261 -2.76 -14.07 2.63
N ARG A 262 -2.00 -13.40 3.51
CA ARG A 262 -2.57 -12.84 4.75
C ARG A 262 -3.65 -11.80 4.45
N ILE A 263 -3.44 -10.98 3.43
CA ILE A 263 -4.45 -10.02 2.95
C ILE A 263 -5.65 -10.74 2.34
N ALA A 264 -5.44 -11.75 1.51
CA ALA A 264 -6.52 -12.53 0.91
C ALA A 264 -7.41 -13.20 1.96
N ARG A 265 -6.82 -13.73 3.05
CA ARG A 265 -7.56 -14.28 4.19
C ARG A 265 -8.44 -13.25 4.88
N LEU A 266 -7.91 -12.03 5.09
CA LEU A 266 -8.71 -10.92 5.64
C LEU A 266 -9.83 -10.51 4.70
N ASN A 267 -9.58 -10.46 3.40
CA ASN A 267 -10.60 -10.19 2.40
C ASN A 267 -11.71 -11.26 2.39
N MET A 268 -11.35 -12.53 2.55
CA MET A 268 -12.36 -13.62 2.66
C MET A 268 -13.16 -13.49 3.97
N ALA A 269 -12.50 -13.16 5.08
CA ALA A 269 -13.20 -12.91 6.36
C ALA A 269 -14.18 -11.73 6.28
N LEU A 270 -13.84 -10.68 5.55
CA LEU A 270 -14.73 -9.53 5.31
C LEU A 270 -15.92 -9.90 4.41
N LYS A 271 -15.69 -10.74 3.39
CA LYS A 271 -16.72 -11.18 2.47
C LYS A 271 -17.67 -12.21 3.11
N TYR A 272 -17.12 -13.10 3.96
CA TYR A 272 -17.84 -14.18 4.63
C TYR A 272 -17.71 -14.04 6.15
N PRO A 273 -18.45 -13.11 6.78
CA PRO A 273 -18.24 -12.75 8.18
C PRO A 273 -18.55 -13.85 9.17
N ASP A 274 -19.30 -14.88 8.75
CA ASP A 274 -19.62 -16.05 9.56
C ASP A 274 -18.65 -17.22 9.39
N ALA A 275 -17.73 -17.14 8.41
CA ALA A 275 -16.78 -18.20 8.12
C ALA A 275 -15.80 -18.46 9.26
N ASP A 276 -15.45 -19.72 9.45
CA ASP A 276 -14.42 -20.10 10.41
C ASP A 276 -13.02 -19.73 9.91
N VAL A 277 -12.16 -19.32 10.85
CA VAL A 277 -10.79 -18.93 10.53
C VAL A 277 -10.00 -20.11 9.97
N GLU A 278 -10.23 -21.32 10.53
CA GLU A 278 -9.58 -22.55 10.06
C GLU A 278 -9.94 -22.83 8.60
N GLU A 279 -11.21 -22.74 8.23
CA GLU A 279 -11.68 -22.92 6.85
C GLU A 279 -11.02 -21.90 5.91
N ILE A 280 -11.01 -20.63 6.28
CA ILE A 280 -10.32 -19.57 5.49
C ILE A 280 -8.84 -19.94 5.28
N CYS A 281 -8.14 -20.36 6.35
CA CYS A 281 -6.73 -20.70 6.27
C CYS A 281 -6.44 -21.96 5.48
N GLU A 282 -7.35 -22.93 5.50
CA GLU A 282 -7.24 -24.17 4.70
C GLU A 282 -7.49 -23.93 3.21
N HIS A 283 -8.37 -23.00 2.88
CA HIS A 283 -8.74 -22.71 1.50
C HIS A 283 -7.81 -21.69 0.84
N ILE A 284 -7.29 -20.74 1.61
CA ILE A 284 -6.38 -19.67 1.13
C ILE A 284 -4.98 -19.94 1.67
N THR A 285 -4.11 -20.50 0.84
CA THR A 285 -2.84 -21.06 1.27
C THR A 285 -1.63 -20.40 0.63
N GLU A 286 -0.54 -20.26 1.41
CA GLU A 286 0.77 -19.86 0.91
C GLU A 286 1.47 -21.11 0.36
N LYS A 287 1.35 -21.32 -0.93
CA LYS A 287 1.97 -22.47 -1.62
C LYS A 287 2.32 -22.11 -3.06
N ASN A 288 3.38 -22.71 -3.56
CA ASN A 288 3.64 -22.72 -4.98
C ASN A 288 2.70 -23.72 -5.68
N PHE A 289 1.81 -23.21 -6.53
CA PHE A 289 0.84 -24.07 -7.21
C PHE A 289 1.49 -25.20 -8.03
N LEU A 290 2.63 -24.94 -8.67
CA LEU A 290 3.28 -25.92 -9.55
C LEU A 290 4.01 -27.04 -8.82
N THR A 291 4.47 -26.81 -7.58
CA THR A 291 5.38 -27.72 -6.88
C THR A 291 4.89 -28.21 -5.52
N GLU A 292 3.95 -27.49 -4.89
CA GLU A 292 3.53 -27.74 -3.52
C GLU A 292 2.01 -27.94 -3.36
N TYR A 293 1.22 -27.62 -4.40
CA TYR A 293 -0.22 -27.67 -4.33
C TYR A 293 -0.72 -29.08 -4.68
N ASP A 294 -1.37 -29.73 -3.75
CA ASP A 294 -1.77 -31.15 -3.81
C ASP A 294 -3.29 -31.37 -3.93
N ARG A 295 -4.11 -30.31 -3.86
CA ARG A 295 -5.57 -30.43 -4.02
C ARG A 295 -5.96 -30.54 -5.48
N THR A 296 -6.96 -31.36 -5.74
CA THR A 296 -7.54 -31.62 -7.07
C THR A 296 -9.06 -31.55 -7.02
N GLY A 297 -9.70 -31.73 -8.16
CA GLY A 297 -11.17 -31.80 -8.23
C GLY A 297 -11.84 -30.44 -8.27
N PHE A 298 -11.18 -29.44 -8.90
CA PHE A 298 -11.77 -28.16 -9.17
C PHE A 298 -12.58 -28.19 -10.48
N ASP A 299 -13.74 -27.56 -10.45
CA ASP A 299 -14.61 -27.45 -11.62
C ASP A 299 -14.27 -26.21 -12.44
N THR A 300 -13.84 -25.16 -11.75
CA THR A 300 -13.46 -23.88 -12.37
C THR A 300 -12.10 -23.41 -11.87
N ILE A 301 -11.23 -23.05 -12.79
CA ILE A 301 -9.94 -22.38 -12.49
C ILE A 301 -9.97 -21.00 -13.12
N LEU A 302 -9.75 -19.99 -12.33
CA LEU A 302 -9.71 -18.59 -12.77
C LEU A 302 -8.54 -17.86 -12.11
N GLY A 303 -7.96 -16.90 -12.81
CA GLY A 303 -6.83 -16.13 -12.29
C GLY A 303 -6.02 -15.50 -13.42
N ASN A 304 -4.99 -14.77 -13.02
CA ASN A 304 -4.00 -14.20 -13.92
C ASN A 304 -2.61 -14.64 -13.48
N PRO A 305 -2.10 -15.76 -13.96
CA PRO A 305 -0.79 -16.26 -13.57
C PRO A 305 0.32 -15.29 -13.97
N PRO A 306 1.45 -15.27 -13.24
CA PRO A 306 2.58 -14.41 -13.60
C PRO A 306 3.15 -14.81 -14.96
N TRP A 307 3.37 -13.79 -15.79
CA TRP A 307 4.06 -13.94 -17.07
C TRP A 307 5.57 -13.90 -16.76
N GLY A 308 6.17 -15.08 -16.53
CA GLY A 308 7.57 -15.22 -16.25
C GLY A 308 8.39 -15.57 -17.50
N TYR A 309 9.54 -14.94 -17.64
CA TYR A 309 10.66 -15.42 -18.43
C TYR A 309 11.75 -15.92 -17.49
#